data_2616c707e4784161138412bc396df530
#
_entry.id   2616c707e4784161138412bc396df530
#
_cell.length_a   1.000
_cell.length_b   1.000
_cell.length_c   1.000
_cell.angle_alpha   90.00
_cell.angle_beta   90.00
_cell.angle_gamma   90.00
#
_symmetry.space_group_name_H-M   'P 1'
#
loop_
_entity.id
_entity.type
_entity.pdbx_description
1 polymer ?
#
loop_
_entity_poly.entity_id
_entity_poly.type
_entity_poly.pdbx_seq_one_letter_code
_entity_poly.pdbx_strand_id
1 'polypeptide(L)'
;MYVAAIHEISKPEAFWGGQLDLPQGTELRVAVPSADGKRGVCVFTSDSVDTVRNLVDGATAPISKNEFFAINEGNAQGLPS
;
A
#
# COMPACT_ATOMS: atom_id res chain seq x y z
N MET A 1 -7.88 8.08 -8.21
CA MET A 1 -6.83 8.81 -7.50
C MET A 1 -5.68 7.87 -7.13
N TYR A 2 -4.51 8.40 -6.93
CA TYR A 2 -3.38 7.63 -6.42
C TYR A 2 -3.31 7.75 -4.90
N VAL A 3 -3.06 6.64 -4.24
CA VAL A 3 -2.95 6.55 -2.78
C VAL A 3 -1.62 5.90 -2.43
N ALA A 4 -0.84 6.55 -1.56
CA ALA A 4 0.38 5.98 -1.04
C ALA A 4 0.10 5.27 0.28
N ALA A 5 0.78 4.16 0.49
CA ALA A 5 0.75 3.42 1.75
C ALA A 5 2.19 3.19 2.20
N ILE A 6 2.50 3.60 3.43
CA ILE A 6 3.82 3.40 4.02
C ILE A 6 3.65 2.39 5.16
N HIS A 7 4.49 1.37 5.15
CA HIS A 7 4.36 0.25 6.07
C HIS A 7 5.55 0.12 7.00
N GLU A 8 5.29 -0.14 8.29
CA GLU A 8 6.26 -0.67 9.24
C GLU A 8 5.83 -2.10 9.56
N ILE A 9 6.71 -3.06 9.31
CA ILE A 9 6.34 -4.47 9.23
C ILE A 9 7.08 -5.27 10.29
N SER A 10 6.34 -6.00 11.13
CA SER A 10 6.94 -6.85 12.17
C SER A 10 7.24 -8.25 11.67
N LYS A 11 6.50 -8.74 10.68
CA LYS A 11 6.70 -10.08 10.11
C LYS A 11 6.81 -9.98 8.59
N PRO A 12 8.02 -9.69 8.08
CA PRO A 12 8.20 -9.45 6.64
C PRO A 12 7.74 -10.60 5.75
N GLU A 13 8.04 -11.84 6.13
CA GLU A 13 7.68 -12.99 5.30
C GLU A 13 6.16 -13.12 5.15
N ALA A 14 5.43 -12.92 6.25
CA ALA A 14 3.98 -12.99 6.22
C ALA A 14 3.38 -11.83 5.43
N PHE A 15 3.96 -10.64 5.57
CA PHE A 15 3.46 -9.46 4.87
C PHE A 15 3.68 -9.57 3.35
N TRP A 16 4.91 -9.84 2.93
CA TRP A 16 5.26 -9.85 1.51
C TRP A 16 4.82 -11.12 0.79
N GLY A 17 4.64 -12.22 1.54
CA GLY A 17 4.11 -13.46 0.99
C GLY A 17 2.59 -13.52 0.94
N GLY A 18 1.91 -12.56 1.55
CA GLY A 18 0.46 -12.49 1.55
C GLY A 18 -0.10 -11.98 0.23
N GLN A 19 -1.39 -12.21 0.03
CA GLN A 19 -2.09 -11.73 -1.14
C GLN A 19 -3.19 -10.78 -0.71
N LEU A 20 -3.39 -9.71 -1.50
CA LEU A 20 -4.49 -8.78 -1.30
C LEU A 20 -5.57 -9.09 -2.33
N ASP A 21 -6.80 -9.24 -1.85
CA ASP A 21 -7.96 -9.32 -2.73
C ASP A 21 -8.41 -7.91 -3.06
N LEU A 22 -8.00 -7.44 -4.23
CA LEU A 22 -8.29 -6.06 -4.64
C LEU A 22 -9.72 -5.95 -5.14
N PRO A 23 -10.53 -5.05 -4.56
CA PRO A 23 -11.87 -4.83 -5.09
C PRO A 23 -11.82 -4.16 -6.45
N GLN A 24 -12.91 -4.29 -7.20
CA GLN A 24 -13.02 -3.63 -8.50
C GLN A 24 -12.81 -2.12 -8.33
N GLY A 25 -11.97 -1.53 -9.19
CA GLY A 25 -11.65 -0.11 -9.12
C GLY A 25 -10.43 0.22 -8.27
N THR A 26 -9.84 -0.77 -7.61
CA THR A 26 -8.61 -0.59 -6.84
C THR A 26 -7.51 -1.47 -7.43
N GLU A 27 -6.37 -0.88 -7.73
CA GLU A 27 -5.23 -1.61 -8.29
C GLU A 27 -3.94 -1.25 -7.55
N LEU A 28 -3.10 -2.25 -7.35
CA LEU A 28 -1.76 -2.04 -6.83
C LEU A 28 -0.84 -1.71 -8.01
N ARG A 29 -0.23 -0.54 -7.97
CA ARG A 29 0.64 -0.07 -9.06
C ARG A 29 2.10 -0.38 -8.83
N VAL A 30 2.55 -0.25 -7.58
CA VAL A 30 3.93 -0.59 -7.23
C VAL A 30 4.00 -0.98 -5.76
N ALA A 31 4.87 -1.94 -5.45
CA ALA A 31 5.16 -2.35 -4.08
C ALA A 31 6.66 -2.47 -3.94
N VAL A 32 7.23 -1.71 -3.02
CA VAL A 32 8.68 -1.61 -2.85
C VAL A 32 9.04 -1.96 -1.42
N PRO A 33 9.61 -3.13 -1.16
CA PRO A 33 10.10 -3.47 0.18
C PRO A 33 11.47 -2.84 0.42
N SER A 34 11.76 -2.56 1.69
CA SER A 34 13.13 -2.24 2.09
C SER A 34 14.01 -3.48 1.98
N ALA A 35 15.32 -3.29 2.05
CA ALA A 35 16.26 -4.42 1.87
C ALA A 35 16.03 -5.56 2.86
N ASP A 36 15.59 -5.24 4.09
CA ASP A 36 15.30 -6.24 5.12
C ASP A 36 13.81 -6.64 5.16
N GLY A 37 12.99 -6.04 4.31
CA GLY A 37 11.55 -6.31 4.25
C GLY A 37 10.73 -5.73 5.38
N LYS A 38 11.35 -5.03 6.34
CA LYS A 38 10.66 -4.53 7.53
C LYS A 38 9.95 -3.20 7.29
N ARG A 39 10.18 -2.56 6.17
CA ARG A 39 9.48 -1.36 5.73
C ARG A 39 9.08 -1.52 4.28
N GLY A 40 8.09 -0.76 3.87
CA GLY A 40 7.68 -0.81 2.49
C GLY A 40 6.85 0.39 2.09
N VAL A 41 6.76 0.60 0.79
CA VAL A 41 5.91 1.62 0.20
C VAL A 41 5.10 0.96 -0.90
N CYS A 42 3.80 1.17 -0.87
CA CYS A 42 2.92 0.73 -1.94
C CYS A 42 2.19 1.93 -2.52
N VAL A 43 1.93 1.89 -3.82
CA VAL A 43 1.12 2.90 -4.49
C VAL A 43 -0.05 2.19 -5.15
N PHE A 44 -1.24 2.69 -4.85
CA PHE A 44 -2.49 2.15 -5.38
C PHE A 44 -3.19 3.22 -6.21
N THR A 45 -4.02 2.78 -7.14
CA THR A 45 -5.08 3.62 -7.69
C THR A 45 -6.40 3.11 -7.15
N SER A 46 -7.25 4.01 -6.70
CA SER A 46 -8.53 3.68 -6.07
C SER A 46 -9.45 4.88 -6.11
N ASP A 47 -10.67 4.69 -5.64
CA ASP A 47 -11.65 5.76 -5.52
C ASP A 47 -11.45 6.62 -4.27
N SER A 48 -10.80 6.08 -3.24
CA SER A 48 -10.58 6.83 -1.99
C SER A 48 -9.42 6.26 -1.19
N VAL A 49 -8.88 7.10 -0.30
CA VAL A 49 -7.87 6.66 0.68
C VAL A 49 -8.47 5.62 1.63
N ASP A 50 -9.72 5.81 2.04
CA ASP A 50 -10.35 4.89 3.00
C ASP A 50 -10.53 3.50 2.42
N THR A 51 -10.80 3.36 1.14
CA THR A 51 -10.89 2.06 0.49
C THR A 51 -9.56 1.31 0.63
N VAL A 52 -8.45 1.99 0.35
CA VAL A 52 -7.11 1.40 0.45
C VAL A 52 -6.77 1.09 1.91
N ARG A 53 -7.06 2.03 2.81
CA ARG A 53 -6.81 1.83 4.25
C ARG A 53 -7.53 0.59 4.78
N ASN A 54 -8.81 0.47 4.50
CA ASN A 54 -9.59 -0.66 4.99
C ASN A 54 -9.11 -1.98 4.40
N LEU A 55 -8.74 -1.97 3.13
CA LEU A 55 -8.20 -3.14 2.46
C LEU A 55 -6.88 -3.60 3.08
N VAL A 56 -5.93 -2.70 3.20
CA VAL A 56 -4.58 -3.03 3.66
C VAL A 56 -4.56 -3.33 5.16
N ASP A 57 -5.18 -2.48 5.97
CA ASP A 57 -5.23 -2.71 7.42
C ASP A 57 -5.97 -4.01 7.75
N GLY A 58 -7.05 -4.29 7.03
CA GLY A 58 -7.79 -5.53 7.23
C GLY A 58 -6.98 -6.78 6.89
N ALA A 59 -6.08 -6.68 5.91
CA ALA A 59 -5.28 -7.81 5.48
C ALA A 59 -3.99 -7.99 6.29
N THR A 60 -3.44 -6.89 6.86
CA THR A 60 -2.08 -6.91 7.43
C THR A 60 -2.02 -6.67 8.93
N ALA A 61 -3.10 -6.29 9.59
CA ALA A 61 -3.10 -6.23 11.04
C ALA A 61 -3.07 -7.66 11.60
N PRO A 62 -2.32 -7.95 12.64
CA PRO A 62 -1.48 -7.10 13.46
C PRO A 62 0.00 -7.06 13.05
N ILE A 63 0.36 -7.52 11.85
CA ILE A 63 1.76 -7.68 11.45
C ILE A 63 2.38 -6.42 10.84
N SER A 64 1.60 -5.36 10.66
CA SER A 64 2.14 -4.10 10.19
C SER A 64 1.38 -2.91 10.74
N LYS A 65 2.08 -1.77 10.77
CA LYS A 65 1.48 -0.45 10.99
C LYS A 65 1.58 0.31 9.70
N ASN A 66 0.48 0.88 9.26
CA ASN A 66 0.40 1.50 7.95
C ASN A 66 -0.04 2.94 8.05
N GLU A 67 0.51 3.78 7.19
CA GLU A 67 0.10 5.17 7.01
C GLU A 67 -0.35 5.35 5.58
N PHE A 68 -1.44 6.08 5.38
CA PHE A 68 -2.04 6.26 4.06
C PHE A 68 -2.27 7.73 3.76
N PHE A 69 -2.03 8.13 2.51
CA PHE A 69 -2.37 9.48 2.08
C PHE A 69 -2.64 9.52 0.58
N ALA A 70 -3.45 10.49 0.18
CA ALA A 70 -3.67 10.75 -1.24
C ALA A 70 -2.43 11.44 -1.81
N ILE A 71 -2.02 11.03 -3.02
CA ILE A 71 -0.88 11.63 -3.70
C ILE A 71 -1.36 12.86 -4.46
N ASN A 72 -0.59 13.95 -4.37
CA ASN A 72 -0.80 15.12 -5.21
C ASN A 72 -0.23 14.84 -6.60
N GLU A 73 -1.08 14.42 -7.51
CA GLU A 73 -0.66 13.98 -8.84
C GLU A 73 -0.05 15.12 -9.66
N GLY A 74 -0.48 16.35 -9.40
CA GLY A 74 0.05 17.52 -10.13
C GLY A 74 1.51 17.81 -9.83
N ASN A 75 1.99 17.42 -8.64
CA ASN A 75 3.38 17.63 -8.23
C ASN A 75 4.19 16.34 -8.20
N ALA A 76 3.57 15.20 -8.39
CA ALA A 76 4.27 13.93 -8.37
C ALA A 76 5.09 13.72 -9.63
N GLN A 77 6.19 12.98 -9.51
CA GLN A 77 7.04 12.61 -10.63
C GLN A 77 7.23 11.09 -10.62
N GLY A 78 7.18 10.49 -11.79
CA GLY A 78 7.43 9.07 -11.91
C GLY A 78 6.31 8.16 -11.41
N LEU A 79 5.08 8.66 -11.35
CA LEU A 79 3.96 7.82 -10.95
C LEU A 79 3.79 6.66 -11.92
N PRO A 80 3.59 5.44 -11.40
CA PRO A 80 3.34 4.28 -12.24
C PRO A 80 1.98 4.40 -12.93
N SER A 81 1.90 3.92 -14.15
CA SER A 81 0.66 3.95 -14.93
C SER A 81 0.11 2.54 -15.16
#